data_a4f148d13cd196eb899af297a1fb6390
#
_entry.id   a4f148d13cd196eb899af297a1fb6390
#
_cell.length_a   1.000
_cell.length_b   1.000
_cell.length_c   1.000
_cell.angle_alpha   90.00
_cell.angle_beta   90.00
_cell.angle_gamma   90.00
#
_symmetry.space_group_name_H-M   'P 1'
#
loop_
_entity.id
_entity.type
_entity.pdbx_description
1 polymer ?
#
loop_
_entity_poly.entity_id
_entity_poly.type
_entity_poly.pdbx_seq_one_letter_code
_entity_poly.pdbx_strand_id
1 'polypeptide(L)'
;KNSVLVEALEYAQNEDKNIHFLGLLSDGGVHAHLDHLEGLLEMTSKYNCPGLFIHGFTDGRDVDPKSGAGYIQKLSQRLKSTGAKIASITGRYYAMDRDKRWERVKKAYDALVHGQGAPTHNLIQSIKNSYEAGVTDEFIEPLIAVDEQNQPLTKIKDGDVVIFFNYRTDRGRQLTVALSQAAFPDEGMTPLDLHYVTLTNYDKTFKKVNVVFEKDNLEDTLGETLARANKSQIRIAETEKYPHVTFFFNGGR
;
A
#
# COMPACT_ATOMS: atom_id res chain seq x y z
N LYS A 1 -4.79 -1.97 21.98
CA LYS A 1 -3.59 -1.68 21.16
C LYS A 1 -3.21 -2.96 20.44
N ASN A 2 -2.99 -2.92 19.14
CA ASN A 2 -2.53 -4.08 18.37
C ASN A 2 -1.03 -4.32 18.65
N SER A 3 -0.66 -5.54 19.06
CA SER A 3 0.71 -5.87 19.46
C SER A 3 1.70 -5.79 18.30
N VAL A 4 1.30 -6.20 17.09
CA VAL A 4 2.16 -6.16 15.89
C VAL A 4 2.58 -4.73 15.54
N LEU A 5 1.63 -3.79 15.58
CA LEU A 5 1.93 -2.38 15.34
C LEU A 5 2.81 -1.78 16.44
N VAL A 6 2.56 -2.13 17.72
CA VAL A 6 3.39 -1.68 18.85
C VAL A 6 4.82 -2.17 18.68
N GLU A 7 5.01 -3.45 18.38
CA GLU A 7 6.32 -4.07 18.16
C GLU A 7 7.08 -3.40 17.00
N ALA A 8 6.40 -3.11 15.89
CA ALA A 8 7.01 -2.42 14.75
C ALA A 8 7.50 -0.99 15.10
N LEU A 9 6.71 -0.25 15.91
CA LEU A 9 7.08 1.10 16.34
C LEU A 9 8.22 1.08 17.38
N GLU A 10 8.20 0.12 18.32
CA GLU A 10 9.26 -0.09 19.28
C GLU A 10 10.58 -0.52 18.59
N TYR A 11 10.48 -1.41 17.58
CA TYR A 11 11.63 -1.78 16.77
C TYR A 11 12.23 -0.56 16.08
N ALA A 12 11.41 0.25 15.40
CA ALA A 12 11.88 1.45 14.70
C ALA A 12 12.60 2.43 15.65
N GLN A 13 12.05 2.64 16.85
CA GLN A 13 12.64 3.50 17.87
C GLN A 13 13.96 2.93 18.41
N ASN A 14 14.01 1.62 18.74
CA ASN A 14 15.15 1.00 19.40
C ASN A 14 16.32 0.78 18.46
N GLU A 15 16.04 0.46 17.19
CA GLU A 15 17.05 0.19 16.15
C GLU A 15 17.39 1.42 15.30
N ASP A 16 16.84 2.58 15.64
CA ASP A 16 17.03 3.85 14.90
C ASP A 16 16.69 3.72 13.40
N LYS A 17 15.51 3.13 13.11
CA LYS A 17 15.04 2.85 11.75
C LYS A 17 13.88 3.73 11.34
N ASN A 18 13.85 4.08 10.04
CA ASN A 18 12.72 4.82 9.47
C ASN A 18 11.47 3.94 9.36
N ILE A 19 10.32 4.60 9.39
CA ILE A 19 9.03 3.97 9.12
C ILE A 19 8.49 4.49 7.79
N HIS A 20 8.16 3.56 6.90
CA HIS A 20 7.59 3.82 5.58
C HIS A 20 6.15 3.29 5.52
N PHE A 21 5.20 4.19 5.35
CA PHE A 21 3.79 3.84 5.14
C PHE A 21 3.51 3.76 3.65
N LEU A 22 3.09 2.58 3.17
CA LEU A 22 2.74 2.33 1.78
C LEU A 22 1.24 2.09 1.66
N GLY A 23 0.60 2.67 0.66
CA GLY A 23 -0.80 2.35 0.38
C GLY A 23 -1.56 3.40 -0.42
N LEU A 24 -2.79 3.03 -0.76
CA LEU A 24 -3.70 3.82 -1.58
C LEU A 24 -4.24 5.02 -0.79
N LEU A 25 -4.08 6.22 -1.33
CA LEU A 25 -4.51 7.46 -0.71
C LEU A 25 -5.88 7.90 -1.27
N SER A 26 -6.94 7.27 -0.79
CA SER A 26 -8.32 7.67 -1.09
C SER A 26 -9.27 7.30 0.06
N ASP A 27 -10.50 7.75 -0.02
CA ASP A 27 -11.60 7.37 0.88
C ASP A 27 -12.59 6.39 0.23
N GLY A 28 -12.20 5.80 -0.91
CA GLY A 28 -13.02 4.84 -1.66
C GLY A 28 -13.34 3.55 -0.90
N GLY A 29 -12.53 3.19 0.11
CA GLY A 29 -12.80 2.09 1.02
C GLY A 29 -12.75 0.69 0.37
N VAL A 30 -12.13 0.55 -0.82
CA VAL A 30 -12.03 -0.73 -1.52
C VAL A 30 -10.73 -1.46 -1.18
N HIS A 31 -9.61 -0.79 -1.20
CA HIS A 31 -8.28 -1.36 -0.90
C HIS A 31 -7.68 -0.83 0.38
N ALA A 32 -7.93 0.43 0.68
CA ALA A 32 -7.45 1.18 1.84
C ALA A 32 -8.45 2.28 2.19
N HIS A 33 -8.23 2.94 3.29
CA HIS A 33 -8.94 4.16 3.66
C HIS A 33 -7.98 5.11 4.37
N LEU A 34 -8.07 6.41 4.08
CA LEU A 34 -7.19 7.42 4.68
C LEU A 34 -7.26 7.46 6.22
N ASP A 35 -8.43 7.20 6.81
CA ASP A 35 -8.58 7.15 8.26
C ASP A 35 -7.67 6.10 8.91
N HIS A 36 -7.35 4.99 8.20
CA HIS A 36 -6.42 3.99 8.73
C HIS A 36 -5.00 4.54 8.77
N LEU A 37 -4.56 5.27 7.73
CA LEU A 37 -3.27 5.95 7.74
C LEU A 37 -3.20 6.99 8.85
N GLU A 38 -4.27 7.75 9.06
CA GLU A 38 -4.35 8.75 10.14
C GLU A 38 -4.22 8.10 11.52
N GLY A 39 -4.93 6.99 11.74
CA GLY A 39 -4.82 6.23 12.98
C GLY A 39 -3.42 5.65 13.21
N LEU A 40 -2.73 5.19 12.15
CA LEU A 40 -1.34 4.74 12.22
C LEU A 40 -0.40 5.90 12.58
N LEU A 41 -0.57 7.06 11.96
CA LEU A 41 0.21 8.26 12.27
C LEU A 41 -0.01 8.76 13.70
N GLU A 42 -1.25 8.70 14.20
CA GLU A 42 -1.54 9.04 15.59
C GLU A 42 -0.81 8.08 16.57
N MET A 43 -0.70 6.80 16.22
CA MET A 43 0.06 5.85 17.04
C MET A 43 1.54 6.23 17.11
N THR A 44 2.15 6.70 16.01
CA THR A 44 3.58 7.05 15.98
C THR A 44 3.94 8.22 16.90
N SER A 45 2.98 9.09 17.23
CA SER A 45 3.23 10.26 18.10
C SER A 45 3.75 9.91 19.50
N LYS A 46 3.65 8.65 19.89
CA LYS A 46 4.11 8.13 21.20
C LYS A 46 5.51 7.52 21.14
N TYR A 47 6.12 7.50 19.97
CA TYR A 47 7.42 6.88 19.71
C TYR A 47 8.37 7.89 19.09
N ASN A 48 9.64 7.83 19.45
CA ASN A 48 10.66 8.71 18.91
C ASN A 48 11.36 8.02 17.72
N CYS A 49 10.67 7.94 16.59
CA CYS A 49 11.22 7.35 15.38
C CYS A 49 12.01 8.39 14.58
N PRO A 50 13.15 8.02 13.95
CA PRO A 50 14.02 8.97 13.26
C PRO A 50 13.37 9.61 12.03
N GLY A 51 12.52 8.87 11.32
CA GLY A 51 11.81 9.37 10.15
C GLY A 51 10.50 8.64 9.90
N LEU A 52 9.46 9.41 9.56
CA LEU A 52 8.14 8.92 9.19
C LEU A 52 7.86 9.35 7.75
N PHE A 53 7.78 8.39 6.84
CA PHE A 53 7.62 8.66 5.42
C PHE A 53 6.41 7.96 4.84
N ILE A 54 5.68 8.65 3.97
CA ILE A 54 4.50 8.13 3.27
C ILE A 54 4.84 8.00 1.80
N HIS A 55 4.63 6.82 1.26
CA HIS A 55 4.69 6.50 -0.15
C HIS A 55 3.26 6.22 -0.62
N GLY A 56 2.60 7.26 -1.12
CA GLY A 56 1.20 7.22 -1.46
C GLY A 56 0.95 6.68 -2.87
N PHE A 57 -0.10 5.89 -3.02
CA PHE A 57 -0.58 5.50 -4.33
C PHE A 57 -1.86 6.28 -4.64
N THR A 58 -1.93 6.88 -5.85
CA THR A 58 -3.13 7.57 -6.31
C THR A 58 -4.12 6.58 -6.91
N ASP A 59 -5.41 6.83 -6.71
CA ASP A 59 -6.50 5.89 -7.02
C ASP A 59 -7.07 6.09 -8.44
N GLY A 60 -8.00 6.99 -8.60
CA GLY A 60 -8.65 7.29 -9.87
C GLY A 60 -9.50 6.17 -10.47
N ARG A 61 -9.75 5.10 -9.72
CA ARG A 61 -10.54 3.95 -10.15
C ARG A 61 -11.72 3.64 -9.22
N ASP A 62 -11.47 3.72 -7.92
CA ASP A 62 -12.51 3.51 -6.89
C ASP A 62 -13.10 4.87 -6.43
N VAL A 63 -12.50 5.97 -6.84
CA VAL A 63 -12.92 7.36 -6.65
C VAL A 63 -12.74 8.15 -7.96
N ASP A 64 -13.13 9.44 -7.97
CA ASP A 64 -12.97 10.30 -9.15
C ASP A 64 -11.53 10.30 -9.68
N PRO A 65 -11.34 10.18 -11.01
CA PRO A 65 -10.01 10.07 -11.64
C PRO A 65 -9.05 11.24 -11.41
N LYS A 66 -9.52 12.36 -10.91
CA LYS A 66 -8.70 13.57 -10.65
C LYS A 66 -8.85 14.09 -9.21
N SER A 67 -9.13 13.19 -8.26
CA SER A 67 -9.33 13.52 -6.84
C SER A 67 -8.05 13.46 -5.99
N GLY A 68 -6.98 12.81 -6.48
CA GLY A 68 -5.75 12.54 -5.73
C GLY A 68 -5.06 13.79 -5.21
N ALA A 69 -4.99 14.87 -6.01
CA ALA A 69 -4.43 16.14 -5.55
C ALA A 69 -5.15 16.68 -4.30
N GLY A 70 -6.48 16.50 -4.23
CA GLY A 70 -7.30 16.92 -3.08
C GLY A 70 -7.02 16.08 -1.84
N TYR A 71 -6.88 14.76 -1.98
CA TYR A 71 -6.52 13.86 -0.87
C TYR A 71 -5.13 14.18 -0.32
N ILE A 72 -4.14 14.38 -1.19
CA ILE A 72 -2.77 14.72 -0.79
C ILE A 72 -2.72 16.09 -0.13
N GLN A 73 -3.51 17.06 -0.59
CA GLN A 73 -3.62 18.37 0.05
C GLN A 73 -4.19 18.27 1.47
N LYS A 74 -5.27 17.53 1.68
CA LYS A 74 -5.86 17.28 3.00
C LYS A 74 -4.87 16.57 3.92
N LEU A 75 -4.24 15.49 3.43
CA LEU A 75 -3.23 14.75 4.18
C LEU A 75 -2.06 15.67 4.59
N SER A 76 -1.49 16.45 3.66
CA SER A 76 -0.38 17.36 3.94
C SER A 76 -0.69 18.38 5.04
N GLN A 77 -1.93 18.82 5.17
CA GLN A 77 -2.34 19.71 6.27
C GLN A 77 -2.28 19.00 7.63
N ARG A 78 -2.71 17.72 7.68
CA ARG A 78 -2.69 16.91 8.90
C ARG A 78 -1.28 16.49 9.31
N LEU A 79 -0.39 16.29 8.34
CA LEU A 79 1.01 15.89 8.62
C LEU A 79 1.82 16.95 9.34
N LYS A 80 1.40 18.24 9.33
CA LYS A 80 2.11 19.32 10.01
C LYS A 80 2.31 19.09 11.52
N SER A 81 1.42 18.33 12.13
CA SER A 81 1.48 17.99 13.57
C SER A 81 2.19 16.67 13.88
N THR A 82 2.50 15.85 12.88
CA THR A 82 3.01 14.49 13.08
C THR A 82 4.50 14.35 12.80
N GLY A 83 5.10 15.32 12.09
CA GLY A 83 6.48 15.22 11.59
C GLY A 83 6.66 14.28 10.39
N ALA A 84 5.61 13.57 9.96
CA ALA A 84 5.66 12.70 8.80
C ALA A 84 5.70 13.48 7.49
N LYS A 85 6.36 12.92 6.48
CA LYS A 85 6.54 13.54 5.15
C LYS A 85 6.03 12.60 4.06
N ILE A 86 5.36 13.15 3.04
CA ILE A 86 5.07 12.38 1.82
C ILE A 86 6.33 12.36 0.98
N ALA A 87 6.92 11.18 0.82
CA ALA A 87 8.20 10.98 0.13
C ALA A 87 8.03 10.65 -1.36
N SER A 88 6.96 9.96 -1.72
CA SER A 88 6.65 9.67 -3.13
C SER A 88 5.16 9.49 -3.38
N ILE A 89 4.77 9.73 -4.63
CA ILE A 89 3.43 9.45 -5.13
C ILE A 89 3.57 8.66 -6.42
N THR A 90 2.78 7.58 -6.55
CA THR A 90 2.77 6.72 -7.74
C THR A 90 1.34 6.27 -8.03
N GLY A 91 0.92 6.32 -9.28
CA GLY A 91 -0.39 5.81 -9.70
C GLY A 91 -0.53 4.30 -9.40
N ARG A 92 -1.73 3.89 -9.00
CA ARG A 92 -2.02 2.48 -8.66
C ARG A 92 -1.79 1.51 -9.81
N TYR A 93 -1.81 1.98 -11.05
CA TYR A 93 -1.51 1.18 -12.23
C TYR A 93 -0.12 0.52 -12.14
N TYR A 94 0.83 1.21 -11.52
CA TYR A 94 2.19 0.73 -11.30
C TYR A 94 2.34 0.06 -9.93
N ALA A 95 1.93 0.73 -8.87
CA ALA A 95 2.19 0.29 -7.49
C ALA A 95 1.27 -0.84 -7.02
N MET A 96 0.16 -1.07 -7.71
CA MET A 96 -0.88 -2.03 -7.32
C MET A 96 -1.25 -2.97 -8.47
N ASP A 97 -0.27 -3.36 -9.28
CA ASP A 97 -0.46 -4.40 -10.31
C ASP A 97 -0.79 -5.75 -9.66
N ARG A 98 -1.62 -6.55 -10.35
CA ARG A 98 -1.96 -7.92 -9.94
C ARG A 98 -1.85 -8.94 -11.08
N ASP A 99 -1.38 -8.48 -12.25
CA ASP A 99 -1.38 -9.25 -13.49
C ASP A 99 0.03 -9.73 -13.86
N LYS A 100 0.97 -9.67 -12.87
CA LYS A 100 2.38 -10.04 -13.02
C LYS A 100 3.11 -9.23 -14.09
N ARG A 101 2.72 -7.97 -14.24
CA ARG A 101 3.40 -7.00 -15.09
C ARG A 101 4.56 -6.39 -14.31
N TRP A 102 5.66 -7.14 -14.23
CA TRP A 102 6.81 -6.76 -13.40
C TRP A 102 7.44 -5.45 -13.84
N GLU A 103 7.37 -5.10 -15.11
CA GLU A 103 7.78 -3.79 -15.66
C GLU A 103 7.01 -2.60 -15.04
N ARG A 104 5.75 -2.82 -14.57
CA ARG A 104 4.97 -1.81 -13.85
C ARG A 104 5.39 -1.75 -12.40
N VAL A 105 5.48 -2.93 -11.75
CA VAL A 105 5.90 -3.06 -10.35
C VAL A 105 7.28 -2.46 -10.17
N LYS A 106 8.18 -2.65 -11.13
CA LYS A 106 9.52 -2.07 -11.14
C LYS A 106 9.51 -0.56 -10.98
N LYS A 107 8.64 0.16 -11.68
CA LYS A 107 8.56 1.62 -11.52
C LYS A 107 8.27 2.04 -10.09
N ALA A 108 7.34 1.35 -9.43
CA ALA A 108 7.03 1.60 -8.02
C ALA A 108 8.19 1.18 -7.11
N TYR A 109 8.81 0.03 -7.36
CA TYR A 109 9.98 -0.45 -6.64
C TYR A 109 11.15 0.54 -6.73
N ASP A 110 11.48 1.00 -7.94
CA ASP A 110 12.57 1.96 -8.17
C ASP A 110 12.32 3.30 -7.46
N ALA A 111 11.06 3.74 -7.42
CA ALA A 111 10.68 4.93 -6.66
C ALA A 111 10.92 4.76 -5.16
N LEU A 112 10.59 3.61 -4.61
CA LEU A 112 10.70 3.30 -3.17
C LEU A 112 12.14 3.04 -2.74
N VAL A 113 12.87 2.21 -3.50
CA VAL A 113 14.20 1.70 -3.12
C VAL A 113 15.33 2.57 -3.68
N HIS A 114 15.17 3.07 -4.90
CA HIS A 114 16.22 3.83 -5.58
C HIS A 114 15.93 5.34 -5.60
N GLY A 115 14.72 5.77 -5.24
CA GLY A 115 14.30 7.18 -5.33
C GLY A 115 14.21 7.67 -6.77
N GLN A 116 13.90 6.77 -7.71
CA GLN A 116 13.81 7.08 -9.14
C GLN A 116 12.39 7.46 -9.53
N GLY A 117 12.26 8.60 -10.19
CA GLY A 117 11.01 9.17 -10.66
C GLY A 117 11.19 10.64 -10.98
N ALA A 118 10.11 11.34 -11.30
CA ALA A 118 10.16 12.77 -11.54
C ALA A 118 10.36 13.52 -10.20
N PRO A 119 11.49 14.23 -10.02
CA PRO A 119 11.75 14.96 -8.78
C PRO A 119 10.82 16.16 -8.67
N THR A 120 10.35 16.44 -7.46
CA THR A 120 9.47 17.58 -7.22
C THR A 120 9.57 18.13 -5.79
N HIS A 121 9.53 19.46 -5.67
CA HIS A 121 9.36 20.15 -4.39
C HIS A 121 7.89 20.36 -4.02
N ASN A 122 6.96 20.08 -4.96
CA ASN A 122 5.52 20.28 -4.76
C ASN A 122 4.70 19.17 -5.43
N LEU A 123 4.45 18.09 -4.70
CA LEU A 123 3.69 16.94 -5.16
C LEU A 123 2.29 17.33 -5.68
N ILE A 124 1.59 18.24 -5.00
CA ILE A 124 0.24 18.66 -5.39
C ILE A 124 0.26 19.33 -6.76
N GLN A 125 1.23 20.23 -7.00
CA GLN A 125 1.34 20.91 -8.29
C GLN A 125 1.73 19.91 -9.39
N SER A 126 2.64 18.98 -9.12
CA SER A 126 3.04 17.95 -10.09
C SER A 126 1.87 17.06 -10.50
N ILE A 127 1.00 16.70 -9.56
CA ILE A 127 -0.23 15.93 -9.86
C ILE A 127 -1.17 16.77 -10.75
N LYS A 128 -1.36 18.04 -10.44
CA LYS A 128 -2.20 18.93 -11.27
C LYS A 128 -1.64 19.08 -12.69
N ASN A 129 -0.33 19.20 -12.82
CA ASN A 129 0.33 19.23 -14.14
C ASN A 129 0.10 17.92 -14.92
N SER A 130 0.08 16.77 -14.24
CA SER A 130 -0.29 15.47 -14.84
C SER A 130 -1.72 15.50 -15.38
N TYR A 131 -2.67 16.09 -14.63
CA TYR A 131 -4.05 16.24 -15.09
C TYR A 131 -4.18 17.14 -16.32
N GLU A 132 -3.41 18.22 -16.39
CA GLU A 132 -3.35 19.10 -17.54
C GLU A 132 -2.78 18.40 -18.77
N ALA A 133 -1.83 17.49 -18.58
CA ALA A 133 -1.29 16.61 -19.60
C ALA A 133 -2.20 15.42 -19.99
N GLY A 134 -3.40 15.33 -19.40
CA GLY A 134 -4.36 14.27 -19.67
C GLY A 134 -4.12 12.96 -18.91
N VAL A 135 -3.15 12.93 -17.97
CA VAL A 135 -2.85 11.77 -17.14
C VAL A 135 -3.65 11.86 -15.84
N THR A 136 -4.48 10.85 -15.57
CA THR A 136 -5.31 10.77 -14.37
C THR A 136 -4.59 10.03 -13.23
N ASP A 137 -5.15 10.05 -12.03
CA ASP A 137 -4.59 9.47 -10.81
C ASP A 137 -4.07 8.04 -10.99
N GLU A 138 -4.85 7.18 -11.66
CA GLU A 138 -4.48 5.78 -11.86
C GLU A 138 -3.11 5.62 -12.54
N PHE A 139 -2.76 6.53 -13.45
CA PHE A 139 -1.62 6.43 -14.36
C PHE A 139 -0.48 7.41 -14.06
N ILE A 140 -0.51 8.08 -12.92
CA ILE A 140 0.57 9.00 -12.52
C ILE A 140 1.88 8.21 -12.38
N GLU A 141 2.86 8.57 -13.21
CA GLU A 141 4.24 8.08 -13.11
C GLU A 141 4.85 8.48 -11.75
N PRO A 142 5.85 7.75 -11.22
CA PRO A 142 6.42 8.06 -9.92
C PRO A 142 6.90 9.50 -9.79
N LEU A 143 6.37 10.21 -8.81
CA LEU A 143 6.78 11.54 -8.36
C LEU A 143 7.56 11.39 -7.07
N ILE A 144 8.78 11.93 -7.00
CA ILE A 144 9.66 11.83 -5.85
C ILE A 144 9.79 13.21 -5.19
N ALA A 145 9.38 13.30 -3.94
CA ALA A 145 9.62 14.51 -3.16
C ALA A 145 11.13 14.63 -2.85
N VAL A 146 11.68 15.81 -3.13
CA VAL A 146 13.11 16.08 -2.98
C VAL A 146 13.36 17.24 -2.00
N ASP A 147 14.56 17.26 -1.43
CA ASP A 147 15.06 18.33 -0.61
C ASP A 147 15.63 19.50 -1.45
N GLU A 148 16.18 20.53 -0.79
CA GLU A 148 16.75 21.71 -1.45
C GLU A 148 17.95 21.37 -2.36
N GLN A 149 18.60 20.24 -2.16
CA GLN A 149 19.70 19.72 -2.97
C GLN A 149 19.24 18.77 -4.08
N ASN A 150 17.92 18.68 -4.33
CA ASN A 150 17.30 17.76 -5.28
C ASN A 150 17.58 16.26 -4.98
N GLN A 151 17.82 15.91 -3.70
CA GLN A 151 17.94 14.52 -3.29
C GLN A 151 16.57 14.01 -2.80
N PRO A 152 16.20 12.74 -3.07
CA PRO A 152 15.00 12.13 -2.50
C PRO A 152 14.97 12.28 -0.98
N LEU A 153 13.82 12.65 -0.41
CA LEU A 153 13.66 12.81 1.04
C LEU A 153 14.02 11.53 1.81
N THR A 154 13.79 10.38 1.19
CA THR A 154 14.16 9.07 1.73
C THR A 154 14.18 8.01 0.64
N LYS A 155 14.74 6.84 0.98
CA LYS A 155 14.69 5.57 0.25
C LYS A 155 14.50 4.46 1.28
N ILE A 156 13.76 3.42 0.92
CA ILE A 156 13.65 2.23 1.77
C ILE A 156 14.97 1.46 1.74
N LYS A 157 15.47 1.08 2.91
CA LYS A 157 16.75 0.38 3.09
C LYS A 157 16.58 -0.85 3.98
N ASP A 158 17.56 -1.73 3.98
CA ASP A 158 17.60 -2.86 4.91
C ASP A 158 17.47 -2.40 6.37
N GLY A 159 16.65 -3.10 7.10
CA GLY A 159 16.34 -2.82 8.49
C GLY A 159 15.20 -1.80 8.69
N ASP A 160 14.74 -1.09 7.67
CA ASP A 160 13.63 -0.15 7.82
C ASP A 160 12.31 -0.88 8.10
N VAL A 161 11.39 -0.17 8.73
CA VAL A 161 10.02 -0.63 8.94
C VAL A 161 9.15 -0.22 7.75
N VAL A 162 8.46 -1.18 7.16
CA VAL A 162 7.45 -0.92 6.14
C VAL A 162 6.09 -1.34 6.66
N ILE A 163 5.12 -0.43 6.66
CA ILE A 163 3.72 -0.69 7.00
C ILE A 163 2.87 -0.47 5.76
N PHE A 164 2.43 -1.56 5.12
CA PHE A 164 1.54 -1.51 3.98
C PHE A 164 0.10 -1.49 4.46
N PHE A 165 -0.55 -0.34 4.43
CA PHE A 165 -1.86 -0.13 5.06
C PHE A 165 -3.08 -0.47 4.16
N ASN A 166 -2.87 -1.08 2.99
CA ASN A 166 -3.96 -1.69 2.24
C ASN A 166 -4.48 -2.92 3.01
N TYR A 167 -5.79 -3.01 3.20
CA TYR A 167 -6.41 -4.18 3.84
C TYR A 167 -6.95 -5.20 2.83
N ARG A 168 -7.20 -4.81 1.57
CA ARG A 168 -7.51 -5.76 0.51
C ARG A 168 -6.23 -6.33 -0.07
N THR A 169 -6.17 -7.65 -0.18
CA THR A 169 -4.94 -8.42 -0.35
C THR A 169 -4.42 -8.49 -1.79
N ASP A 170 -5.32 -8.49 -2.79
CA ASP A 170 -5.02 -8.89 -4.17
C ASP A 170 -3.97 -8.00 -4.86
N ARG A 171 -4.01 -6.70 -4.64
CA ARG A 171 -3.14 -5.72 -5.31
C ARG A 171 -1.92 -5.29 -4.50
N GLY A 172 -1.80 -5.70 -3.23
CA GLY A 172 -0.59 -5.48 -2.43
C GLY A 172 0.46 -6.56 -2.60
N ARG A 173 0.09 -7.74 -3.13
CA ARG A 173 0.97 -8.93 -3.20
C ARG A 173 2.24 -8.71 -3.99
N GLN A 174 2.15 -8.23 -5.22
CA GLN A 174 3.30 -8.18 -6.13
C GLN A 174 4.37 -7.22 -5.64
N LEU A 175 3.98 -6.03 -5.18
CA LEU A 175 4.92 -5.08 -4.61
C LEU A 175 5.55 -5.63 -3.32
N THR A 176 4.77 -6.33 -2.47
CA THR A 176 5.31 -7.04 -1.29
C THR A 176 6.32 -8.11 -1.68
N VAL A 177 6.03 -8.90 -2.75
CA VAL A 177 6.98 -9.90 -3.26
C VAL A 177 8.28 -9.25 -3.70
N ALA A 178 8.22 -8.19 -4.48
CA ALA A 178 9.40 -7.49 -4.99
C ALA A 178 10.23 -6.84 -3.86
N LEU A 179 9.56 -6.28 -2.84
CA LEU A 179 10.24 -5.61 -1.74
C LEU A 179 10.85 -6.57 -0.71
N SER A 180 10.27 -7.78 -0.50
CA SER A 180 10.65 -8.59 0.65
C SER A 180 10.71 -10.11 0.44
N GLN A 181 10.28 -10.66 -0.70
CA GLN A 181 10.16 -12.12 -0.85
C GLN A 181 11.07 -12.73 -1.92
N ALA A 182 11.15 -12.13 -3.09
CA ALA A 182 11.83 -12.72 -4.24
C ALA A 182 12.61 -11.69 -5.05
N ALA A 183 13.76 -12.12 -5.58
CA ALA A 183 14.54 -11.34 -6.52
C ALA A 183 13.98 -11.51 -7.95
N PHE A 184 14.06 -10.44 -8.72
CA PHE A 184 13.76 -10.40 -10.15
C PHE A 184 14.97 -9.82 -10.88
N PRO A 185 16.02 -10.64 -11.15
CA PRO A 185 17.26 -10.15 -11.71
C PRO A 185 17.10 -9.48 -13.09
N ASP A 186 16.21 -10.02 -13.93
CA ASP A 186 15.92 -9.47 -15.25
C ASP A 186 15.31 -8.07 -15.19
N GLU A 187 14.62 -7.76 -14.09
CA GLU A 187 14.03 -6.45 -13.82
C GLU A 187 14.89 -5.60 -12.85
N GLY A 188 16.00 -6.13 -12.37
CA GLY A 188 16.90 -5.44 -11.45
C GLY A 188 16.27 -5.15 -10.08
N MET A 189 15.32 -5.99 -9.61
CA MET A 189 14.72 -5.88 -8.29
C MET A 189 15.28 -6.95 -7.36
N THR A 190 15.73 -6.53 -6.16
CA THR A 190 16.26 -7.41 -5.11
C THR A 190 15.48 -7.16 -3.82
N PRO A 191 15.01 -8.21 -3.13
CA PRO A 191 14.29 -8.04 -1.88
C PRO A 191 15.21 -7.49 -0.79
N LEU A 192 14.65 -6.66 0.06
CA LEU A 192 15.31 -6.06 1.22
C LEU A 192 14.98 -6.84 2.49
N ASP A 193 15.88 -6.79 3.47
CA ASP A 193 15.61 -7.31 4.82
C ASP A 193 14.88 -6.25 5.64
N LEU A 194 13.55 -6.31 5.66
CA LEU A 194 12.67 -5.30 6.23
C LEU A 194 11.90 -5.84 7.44
N HIS A 195 11.61 -4.97 8.40
CA HIS A 195 10.53 -5.23 9.34
C HIS A 195 9.19 -4.92 8.65
N TYR A 196 8.67 -5.93 7.91
CA TYR A 196 7.54 -5.74 7.01
C TYR A 196 6.22 -6.07 7.70
N VAL A 197 5.28 -5.12 7.64
CA VAL A 197 3.95 -5.22 8.26
C VAL A 197 2.87 -5.00 7.21
N THR A 198 1.85 -5.85 7.21
CA THR A 198 0.64 -5.69 6.40
C THR A 198 -0.59 -5.65 7.29
N LEU A 199 -1.61 -4.87 6.92
CA LEU A 199 -2.84 -4.85 7.71
C LEU A 199 -3.57 -6.19 7.73
N THR A 200 -3.52 -6.92 6.61
CA THR A 200 -4.14 -8.25 6.49
C THR A 200 -3.17 -9.23 5.86
N ASN A 201 -3.45 -10.51 5.95
CA ASN A 201 -2.62 -11.56 5.36
C ASN A 201 -2.78 -11.55 3.83
N TYR A 202 -1.76 -11.04 3.11
CA TYR A 202 -1.76 -10.98 1.64
C TYR A 202 -1.50 -12.33 1.00
N ASP A 203 -0.64 -13.14 1.60
CA ASP A 203 -0.34 -14.49 1.14
C ASP A 203 0.26 -15.31 2.31
N LYS A 204 -0.29 -16.51 2.56
CA LYS A 204 0.16 -17.40 3.64
C LYS A 204 1.57 -17.94 3.44
N THR A 205 2.12 -17.83 2.25
CA THR A 205 3.48 -18.31 1.92
C THR A 205 4.56 -17.25 2.18
N PHE A 206 4.17 -16.00 2.44
CA PHE A 206 5.12 -14.92 2.71
C PHE A 206 5.88 -15.18 4.02
N LYS A 207 7.18 -14.92 3.97
CA LYS A 207 8.08 -15.06 5.11
C LYS A 207 8.44 -13.69 5.68
N LYS A 208 8.65 -13.60 6.99
CA LYS A 208 9.04 -12.36 7.66
C LYS A 208 8.06 -11.19 7.42
N VAL A 209 6.77 -11.47 7.22
CA VAL A 209 5.71 -10.47 7.12
C VAL A 209 4.82 -10.58 8.35
N ASN A 210 4.74 -9.50 9.09
CA ASN A 210 3.92 -9.40 10.30
C ASN A 210 2.52 -8.93 9.89
N VAL A 211 1.49 -9.65 10.32
CA VAL A 211 0.09 -9.38 9.94
C VAL A 211 -0.64 -8.75 11.12
N VAL A 212 -1.24 -7.57 10.92
CA VAL A 212 -1.96 -6.84 11.97
C VAL A 212 -3.30 -7.50 12.32
N PHE A 213 -4.05 -7.90 11.29
CA PHE A 213 -5.36 -8.53 11.42
C PHE A 213 -5.36 -9.85 10.66
N GLU A 214 -5.32 -10.95 11.39
CA GLU A 214 -5.52 -12.25 10.77
C GLU A 214 -6.97 -12.39 10.29
N LYS A 215 -7.15 -13.23 9.29
CA LYS A 215 -8.46 -13.47 8.72
C LYS A 215 -9.25 -14.39 9.66
N ASP A 216 -10.36 -13.90 10.16
CA ASP A 216 -11.34 -14.74 10.84
C ASP A 216 -11.96 -15.74 9.84
N ASN A 217 -12.10 -16.99 10.26
CA ASN A 217 -12.91 -17.94 9.52
C ASN A 217 -14.38 -17.53 9.62
N LEU A 218 -14.93 -17.11 8.49
CA LEU A 218 -16.36 -16.80 8.43
C LEU A 218 -17.16 -18.11 8.56
N GLU A 219 -17.99 -18.17 9.58
CA GLU A 219 -18.98 -19.23 9.77
C GLU A 219 -20.35 -18.74 9.27
N ASP A 220 -21.26 -19.68 9.05
CA ASP A 220 -22.64 -19.39 8.63
C ASP A 220 -22.74 -18.61 7.31
N THR A 221 -21.82 -18.86 6.39
CA THR A 221 -21.91 -18.31 5.04
C THR A 221 -23.23 -18.72 4.37
N LEU A 222 -23.71 -17.94 3.40
CA LEU A 222 -24.96 -18.27 2.69
C LEU A 222 -24.89 -19.71 2.11
N GLY A 223 -23.75 -20.10 1.58
CA GLY A 223 -23.55 -21.46 1.05
C GLY A 223 -23.73 -22.55 2.12
N GLU A 224 -23.17 -22.38 3.29
CA GLU A 224 -23.32 -23.29 4.43
C GLU A 224 -24.75 -23.33 4.95
N THR A 225 -25.40 -22.16 5.03
CA THR A 225 -26.79 -22.05 5.50
C THR A 225 -27.76 -22.76 4.54
N LEU A 226 -27.59 -22.58 3.24
CA LEU A 226 -28.39 -23.29 2.22
C LEU A 226 -28.12 -24.80 2.23
N ALA A 227 -26.86 -25.22 2.38
CA ALA A 227 -26.51 -26.63 2.46
C ALA A 227 -27.12 -27.30 3.69
N ARG A 228 -27.08 -26.67 4.88
CA ARG A 228 -27.75 -27.15 6.09
C ARG A 228 -29.25 -27.25 5.96
N ALA A 229 -29.83 -26.34 5.16
CA ALA A 229 -31.26 -26.37 4.85
C ALA A 229 -31.61 -27.34 3.71
N ASN A 230 -30.67 -28.16 3.23
CA ASN A 230 -30.82 -29.07 2.08
C ASN A 230 -31.34 -28.37 0.81
N LYS A 231 -30.89 -27.11 0.58
CA LYS A 231 -31.23 -26.35 -0.62
C LYS A 231 -30.09 -26.39 -1.63
N SER A 232 -30.45 -26.61 -2.89
CA SER A 232 -29.49 -26.49 -4.00
C SER A 232 -29.25 -25.03 -4.36
N GLN A 233 -28.00 -24.70 -4.75
CA GLN A 233 -27.64 -23.40 -5.27
C GLN A 233 -26.73 -23.55 -6.49
N ILE A 234 -26.82 -22.61 -7.40
CA ILE A 234 -25.93 -22.48 -8.55
C ILE A 234 -25.20 -21.14 -8.43
N ARG A 235 -23.90 -21.15 -8.67
CA ARG A 235 -23.06 -19.97 -8.75
C ARG A 235 -22.45 -19.92 -10.13
N ILE A 236 -22.74 -18.87 -10.86
CA ILE A 236 -22.31 -18.71 -12.24
C ILE A 236 -21.79 -17.30 -12.46
N ALA A 237 -20.68 -17.20 -13.17
CA ALA A 237 -20.08 -15.93 -13.56
C ALA A 237 -19.18 -16.15 -14.78
N GLU A 238 -18.81 -15.06 -15.44
CA GLU A 238 -17.74 -15.08 -16.43
C GLU A 238 -16.36 -15.35 -15.74
N THR A 239 -15.35 -15.70 -16.54
CA THR A 239 -14.06 -16.21 -16.05
C THR A 239 -13.39 -15.31 -15.00
N GLU A 240 -13.39 -14.00 -15.18
CA GLU A 240 -12.75 -13.06 -14.25
C GLU A 240 -13.49 -12.95 -12.90
N LYS A 241 -14.78 -13.28 -12.89
CA LYS A 241 -15.64 -13.24 -11.69
C LYS A 241 -15.80 -14.61 -11.01
N TYR A 242 -15.27 -15.68 -11.59
CA TYR A 242 -15.32 -17.00 -10.97
C TYR A 242 -14.83 -17.01 -9.51
N PRO A 243 -13.68 -16.43 -9.16
CA PRO A 243 -13.23 -16.37 -7.76
C PRO A 243 -14.18 -15.57 -6.86
N HIS A 244 -14.89 -14.58 -7.39
CA HIS A 244 -15.82 -13.76 -6.62
C HIS A 244 -17.04 -14.55 -6.17
N VAL A 245 -17.61 -15.37 -7.06
CA VAL A 245 -18.81 -16.17 -6.75
C VAL A 245 -18.50 -17.51 -6.09
N THR A 246 -17.25 -17.90 -6.00
CA THR A 246 -16.78 -19.12 -5.33
C THR A 246 -15.97 -18.79 -4.07
N PHE A 247 -14.68 -18.59 -4.18
CA PHE A 247 -13.75 -18.38 -3.09
C PHE A 247 -14.14 -17.16 -2.20
N PHE A 248 -14.34 -15.98 -2.79
CA PHE A 248 -14.69 -14.79 -2.00
C PHE A 248 -16.07 -14.89 -1.38
N PHE A 249 -17.04 -15.44 -2.12
CA PHE A 249 -18.41 -15.65 -1.63
C PHE A 249 -18.46 -16.63 -0.44
N ASN A 250 -17.52 -17.58 -0.38
CA ASN A 250 -17.35 -18.50 0.75
C ASN A 250 -16.49 -17.96 1.88
N GLY A 251 -16.20 -16.66 1.91
CA GLY A 251 -15.33 -16.09 2.92
C GLY A 251 -13.84 -16.43 2.71
N GLY A 252 -13.46 -16.87 1.49
CA GLY A 252 -12.08 -17.21 1.15
C GLY A 252 -11.65 -18.60 1.59
N ARG A 253 -12.60 -19.52 1.64
CA ARG A 253 -12.43 -20.96 1.87
C ARG A 253 -12.66 -21.75 0.60
#